data_a890ce1e6e102cc37a7db937938d52f4
#
_entry.id   a890ce1e6e102cc37a7db937938d52f4
#
_cell.length_a   1.000
_cell.length_b   1.000
_cell.length_c   1.000
_cell.angle_alpha   90.00
_cell.angle_beta   90.00
_cell.angle_gamma   90.00
#
_symmetry.space_group_name_H-M   'P 1'
#
loop_
_entity.id
_entity.type
_entity.pdbx_description
1 polymer ?
#
loop_
_entity_poly.entity_id
_entity_poly.type
_entity_poly.pdbx_seq_one_letter_code
_entity_poly.pdbx_strand_id
1 'polypeptide(L)'
;TGDQHALTADQGLHRAVGGEGVLANPGLVAHISVGQTTNATRRAIANLYYRSVRILRPVRVGETLRTSTTVLGKRSSSPKDGQHRGKVWLGITTVGDDGECMRYERCALVPAHGTGPEATDEIPGPSDPTPLPDLVPLLPTWDLAPLERTEWPAGETRVDPLRDHVDLAAPFA
;
A
#
# COMPACT_ATOMS: atom_id res chain seq x y z
N THR A 1 10.93 -10.54 -9.55
CA THR A 1 10.26 -9.47 -8.79
C THR A 1 11.20 -8.66 -7.90
N GLY A 2 12.44 -9.08 -7.69
CA GLY A 2 13.37 -8.42 -6.76
C GLY A 2 12.89 -8.44 -5.29
N ASP A 3 11.98 -9.35 -4.96
CA ASP A 3 11.46 -9.49 -3.60
C ASP A 3 12.55 -9.97 -2.65
N GLN A 4 12.90 -9.14 -1.68
CA GLN A 4 13.90 -9.44 -0.66
C GLN A 4 13.30 -9.59 0.73
N HIS A 5 11.98 -9.58 0.85
CA HIS A 5 11.33 -9.84 2.11
C HIS A 5 11.51 -11.30 2.51
N ALA A 6 12.24 -11.55 3.61
CA ALA A 6 12.72 -12.88 3.97
C ALA A 6 11.63 -13.96 3.98
N LEU A 7 10.46 -13.67 4.56
CA LEU A 7 9.38 -14.65 4.69
C LEU A 7 8.62 -14.93 3.39
N THR A 8 8.72 -14.05 2.39
CA THR A 8 8.09 -14.25 1.07
C THR A 8 9.07 -14.81 0.05
N ALA A 9 10.36 -14.50 0.20
CA ALA A 9 11.41 -14.97 -0.69
C ALA A 9 11.93 -16.37 -0.33
N ASP A 10 11.95 -16.73 0.96
CA ASP A 10 12.45 -18.00 1.46
C ASP A 10 11.35 -18.81 2.17
N GLN A 11 10.81 -19.81 1.45
CA GLN A 11 9.78 -20.70 2.00
C GLN A 11 10.32 -21.62 3.11
N GLY A 12 11.60 -21.92 3.07
CA GLY A 12 12.24 -22.74 4.13
C GLY A 12 12.24 -21.99 5.44
N LEU A 13 12.66 -20.73 5.40
CA LEU A 13 12.61 -19.84 6.56
C LEU A 13 11.18 -19.63 7.06
N HIS A 14 10.23 -19.38 6.14
CA HIS A 14 8.83 -19.20 6.51
C HIS A 14 8.28 -20.42 7.28
N ARG A 15 8.57 -21.62 6.83
CA ARG A 15 8.16 -22.86 7.53
C ARG A 15 8.89 -23.03 8.86
N ALA A 16 10.17 -22.66 8.92
CA ALA A 16 10.98 -22.80 10.15
C ALA A 16 10.44 -21.92 11.30
N VAL A 17 9.81 -20.77 10.97
CA VAL A 17 9.14 -19.90 11.96
C VAL A 17 7.66 -20.24 12.17
N GLY A 18 7.20 -21.40 11.69
CA GLY A 18 5.82 -21.87 11.90
C GLY A 18 4.80 -21.37 10.85
N GLY A 19 5.27 -20.77 9.76
CA GLY A 19 4.38 -20.30 8.70
C GLY A 19 3.88 -21.42 7.79
N GLU A 20 2.67 -21.26 7.26
CA GLU A 20 2.03 -22.20 6.34
C GLU A 20 1.77 -21.57 4.97
N GLY A 21 1.88 -22.37 3.92
CA GLY A 21 1.62 -21.95 2.54
C GLY A 21 2.75 -21.07 1.97
N VAL A 22 2.45 -20.37 0.90
CA VAL A 22 3.34 -19.40 0.25
C VAL A 22 2.75 -18.02 0.38
N LEU A 23 3.51 -17.09 0.96
CA LEU A 23 3.06 -15.71 1.14
C LEU A 23 3.29 -14.87 -0.12
N ALA A 24 2.32 -14.01 -0.42
CA ALA A 24 2.50 -12.94 -1.38
C ALA A 24 3.28 -11.79 -0.73
N ASN A 25 4.17 -11.15 -1.50
CA ASN A 25 4.87 -9.97 -1.03
C ASN A 25 3.87 -8.86 -0.63
N PRO A 26 3.98 -8.28 0.58
CA PRO A 26 3.07 -7.23 1.03
C PRO A 26 3.05 -6.00 0.09
N GLY A 27 4.19 -5.66 -0.50
CA GLY A 27 4.28 -4.59 -1.50
C GLY A 27 3.47 -4.89 -2.76
N LEU A 28 3.46 -6.16 -3.23
CA LEU A 28 2.62 -6.58 -4.34
C LEU A 28 1.13 -6.46 -3.99
N VAL A 29 0.73 -6.89 -2.79
CA VAL A 29 -0.65 -6.73 -2.30
C VAL A 29 -1.07 -5.26 -2.31
N ALA A 30 -0.20 -4.37 -1.82
CA ALA A 30 -0.43 -2.93 -1.83
C ALA A 30 -0.54 -2.38 -3.26
N HIS A 31 0.31 -2.80 -4.19
CA HIS A 31 0.25 -2.37 -5.59
C HIS A 31 -1.03 -2.84 -6.29
N ILE A 32 -1.47 -4.07 -6.05
CA ILE A 32 -2.75 -4.58 -6.57
C ILE A 32 -3.90 -3.74 -6.05
N SER A 33 -3.94 -3.48 -4.73
CA SER A 33 -4.95 -2.65 -4.10
C SER A 33 -4.99 -1.24 -4.72
N VAL A 34 -3.84 -0.56 -4.80
CA VAL A 34 -3.75 0.78 -5.41
C VAL A 34 -4.19 0.75 -6.87
N GLY A 35 -3.78 -0.25 -7.64
CA GLY A 35 -4.18 -0.43 -9.04
C GLY A 35 -5.70 -0.53 -9.21
N GLN A 36 -6.37 -1.29 -8.36
CA GLN A 36 -7.83 -1.45 -8.38
C GLN A 36 -8.57 -0.14 -8.03
N THR A 37 -7.97 0.77 -7.26
CA THR A 37 -8.55 2.08 -6.95
C THR A 37 -8.45 3.09 -8.10
N THR A 38 -7.73 2.79 -9.17
CA THR A 38 -7.56 3.70 -10.32
C THR A 38 -8.89 4.07 -10.96
N ASN A 39 -9.88 3.16 -10.93
CA ASN A 39 -11.22 3.44 -11.45
C ASN A 39 -11.92 4.60 -10.72
N ALA A 40 -11.66 4.81 -9.44
CA ALA A 40 -12.26 5.89 -8.66
C ALA A 40 -11.67 7.28 -8.97
N THR A 41 -10.42 7.34 -9.40
CA THR A 41 -9.71 8.61 -9.63
C THR A 41 -9.35 8.85 -11.08
N ARG A 42 -9.40 7.84 -11.94
CA ARG A 42 -9.12 7.84 -13.39
C ARG A 42 -8.01 8.81 -13.84
N ARG A 43 -8.34 10.12 -13.91
CA ARG A 43 -7.44 11.19 -14.34
C ARG A 43 -6.89 11.97 -13.16
N ALA A 44 -6.42 11.29 -12.11
CA ALA A 44 -5.77 11.98 -11.00
C ALA A 44 -4.61 12.83 -11.52
N ILE A 45 -4.60 14.11 -11.13
CA ILE A 45 -3.51 15.04 -11.42
C ILE A 45 -2.30 14.65 -10.56
N ALA A 46 -2.56 14.30 -9.29
CA ALA A 46 -1.56 13.84 -8.36
C ALA A 46 -2.17 13.00 -7.22
N ASN A 47 -1.39 12.06 -6.71
CA ASN A 47 -1.61 11.49 -5.40
C ASN A 47 -0.92 12.39 -4.37
N LEU A 48 -1.71 13.00 -3.48
CA LEU A 48 -1.18 13.96 -2.52
C LEU A 48 -0.54 13.25 -1.33
N TYR A 49 -1.22 12.23 -0.80
CA TYR A 49 -0.70 11.41 0.29
C TYR A 49 -1.52 10.11 0.45
N TYR A 50 -0.91 9.18 1.16
CA TYR A 50 -1.54 8.01 1.77
C TYR A 50 -1.40 8.15 3.28
N ARG A 51 -2.40 7.71 4.04
CA ARG A 51 -2.37 7.68 5.50
C ARG A 51 -3.04 6.43 6.04
N SER A 52 -2.79 6.10 7.29
CA SER A 52 -3.37 4.95 8.00
C SER A 52 -3.22 3.65 7.21
N VAL A 53 -2.08 3.48 6.53
CA VAL A 53 -1.82 2.27 5.73
C VAL A 53 -1.58 1.11 6.68
N ARG A 54 -2.44 0.09 6.60
CA ARG A 54 -2.37 -1.09 7.45
C ARG A 54 -2.54 -2.36 6.63
N ILE A 55 -1.59 -3.25 6.74
CA ILE A 55 -1.72 -4.64 6.31
C ILE A 55 -2.17 -5.41 7.54
N LEU A 56 -3.35 -6.01 7.47
CA LEU A 56 -4.05 -6.59 8.62
C LEU A 56 -3.75 -8.07 8.80
N ARG A 57 -3.41 -8.74 7.71
CA ARG A 57 -2.97 -10.12 7.70
C ARG A 57 -2.08 -10.41 6.49
N PRO A 58 -1.29 -11.47 6.55
CA PRO A 58 -0.61 -11.99 5.37
C PRO A 58 -1.63 -12.44 4.31
N VAL A 59 -1.25 -12.32 3.04
CA VAL A 59 -2.00 -12.85 1.90
C VAL A 59 -1.24 -14.03 1.34
N ARG A 60 -1.92 -15.13 1.04
CA ARG A 60 -1.32 -16.30 0.42
C ARG A 60 -1.38 -16.20 -1.10
N VAL A 61 -0.42 -16.81 -1.74
CA VAL A 61 -0.44 -16.96 -3.20
C VAL A 61 -1.65 -17.80 -3.60
N GLY A 62 -2.41 -17.30 -4.58
CA GLY A 62 -3.66 -17.92 -5.03
C GLY A 62 -4.92 -17.23 -4.53
N GLU A 63 -4.85 -16.38 -3.50
CA GLU A 63 -6.01 -15.60 -3.06
C GLU A 63 -6.46 -14.59 -4.13
N THR A 64 -7.76 -14.39 -4.23
CA THR A 64 -8.35 -13.35 -5.07
C THR A 64 -8.57 -12.07 -4.27
N LEU A 65 -7.92 -10.99 -4.67
CA LEU A 65 -8.06 -9.69 -4.00
C LEU A 65 -9.13 -8.82 -4.66
N ARG A 66 -9.98 -8.23 -3.84
CA ARG A 66 -11.02 -7.27 -4.25
C ARG A 66 -10.90 -6.01 -3.42
N THR A 67 -10.88 -4.86 -4.08
CA THR A 67 -10.74 -3.56 -3.41
C THR A 67 -11.99 -2.72 -3.59
N SER A 68 -12.51 -2.21 -2.48
CA SER A 68 -13.58 -1.22 -2.45
C SER A 68 -13.02 0.16 -2.14
N THR A 69 -13.64 1.19 -2.72
CA THR A 69 -13.26 2.59 -2.52
C THR A 69 -14.49 3.39 -2.13
N THR A 70 -14.40 4.09 -1.00
CA THR A 70 -15.45 4.97 -0.48
C THR A 70 -14.95 6.41 -0.51
N VAL A 71 -15.76 7.34 -1.04
CA VAL A 71 -15.45 8.77 -0.95
C VAL A 71 -15.79 9.26 0.45
N LEU A 72 -14.78 9.67 1.21
CA LEU A 72 -14.92 10.19 2.57
C LEU A 72 -15.10 11.71 2.62
N GLY A 73 -14.57 12.42 1.62
CA GLY A 73 -14.73 13.86 1.52
C GLY A 73 -14.21 14.42 0.21
N LYS A 74 -14.69 15.62 -0.12
CA LYS A 74 -14.31 16.38 -1.32
C LYS A 74 -14.08 17.85 -0.95
N ARG A 75 -13.05 18.46 -1.53
CA ARG A 75 -12.77 19.87 -1.32
C ARG A 75 -12.28 20.51 -2.62
N SER A 76 -12.93 21.61 -3.00
CA SER A 76 -12.48 22.42 -4.12
C SER A 76 -11.11 23.03 -3.85
N SER A 77 -10.30 23.16 -4.88
CA SER A 77 -8.98 23.80 -4.83
C SER A 77 -8.95 24.94 -5.83
N SER A 78 -8.11 25.95 -5.58
CA SER A 78 -7.93 27.05 -6.51
C SER A 78 -7.63 26.54 -7.92
N PRO A 79 -8.26 27.09 -8.95
CA PRO A 79 -7.93 26.75 -10.32
C PRO A 79 -6.44 26.98 -10.60
N LYS A 80 -5.89 26.19 -11.50
CA LYS A 80 -4.53 26.39 -12.02
C LYS A 80 -4.57 26.32 -13.53
N ASP A 81 -3.97 27.30 -14.19
CA ASP A 81 -3.92 27.41 -15.64
C ASP A 81 -5.31 27.31 -16.29
N GLY A 82 -6.33 27.92 -15.66
CA GLY A 82 -7.72 27.89 -16.09
C GLY A 82 -8.46 26.56 -15.84
N GLN A 83 -7.79 25.58 -15.25
CA GLN A 83 -8.40 24.28 -14.96
C GLN A 83 -8.92 24.22 -13.52
N HIS A 84 -10.21 23.91 -13.38
CA HIS A 84 -10.80 23.59 -12.08
C HIS A 84 -10.31 22.24 -11.58
N ARG A 85 -10.05 22.17 -10.29
CA ARG A 85 -9.55 20.95 -9.63
C ARG A 85 -10.02 20.88 -8.19
N GLY A 86 -9.99 19.69 -7.63
CA GLY A 86 -10.38 19.47 -6.25
C GLY A 86 -9.64 18.28 -5.65
N LYS A 87 -9.63 18.24 -4.33
CA LYS A 87 -9.15 17.10 -3.55
C LYS A 87 -10.29 16.12 -3.32
N VAL A 88 -10.00 14.85 -3.44
CA VAL A 88 -10.90 13.76 -3.06
C VAL A 88 -10.20 12.89 -2.03
N TRP A 89 -10.83 12.74 -0.87
CA TRP A 89 -10.36 11.87 0.19
C TRP A 89 -11.12 10.56 0.14
N LEU A 90 -10.39 9.46 0.08
CA LEU A 90 -10.89 8.13 -0.19
C LEU A 90 -10.49 7.20 0.95
N GLY A 91 -11.45 6.38 1.41
CA GLY A 91 -11.20 5.21 2.23
C GLY A 91 -11.15 3.96 1.36
N ILE A 92 -10.12 3.16 1.52
CA ILE A 92 -9.87 1.97 0.71
C ILE A 92 -9.78 0.75 1.61
N THR A 93 -10.49 -0.31 1.22
CA THR A 93 -10.46 -1.61 1.88
C THR A 93 -10.24 -2.70 0.85
N THR A 94 -9.25 -3.54 1.08
CA THR A 94 -8.96 -4.71 0.25
C THR A 94 -9.25 -5.98 1.04
N VAL A 95 -10.02 -6.86 0.45
CA VAL A 95 -10.37 -8.17 1.01
C VAL A 95 -9.80 -9.27 0.12
N GLY A 96 -9.31 -10.32 0.74
CA GLY A 96 -8.96 -11.58 0.09
C GLY A 96 -9.97 -12.66 0.48
N ASP A 97 -9.64 -13.92 0.20
CA ASP A 97 -10.53 -15.05 0.46
C ASP A 97 -10.81 -15.23 1.97
N ASP A 98 -9.81 -14.94 2.82
CA ASP A 98 -9.92 -15.03 4.29
C ASP A 98 -10.31 -13.70 4.96
N GLY A 99 -10.95 -12.79 4.23
CA GLY A 99 -11.44 -11.50 4.74
C GLY A 99 -10.50 -10.32 4.46
N GLU A 100 -10.67 -9.25 5.24
CA GLU A 100 -9.93 -8.01 5.05
C GLU A 100 -8.43 -8.22 5.29
N CYS A 101 -7.63 -7.81 4.30
CA CYS A 101 -6.18 -7.96 4.34
C CYS A 101 -5.43 -6.63 4.35
N MET A 102 -6.05 -5.55 3.85
CA MET A 102 -5.42 -4.23 3.83
C MET A 102 -6.47 -3.12 3.87
N ARG A 103 -6.15 -2.04 4.58
CA ARG A 103 -6.90 -0.77 4.53
C ARG A 103 -5.97 0.42 4.55
N TYR A 104 -6.43 1.50 3.95
CA TYR A 104 -5.73 2.79 3.98
C TYR A 104 -6.65 3.92 3.52
N GLU A 105 -6.20 5.14 3.76
CA GLU A 105 -6.81 6.33 3.19
C GLU A 105 -5.86 6.94 2.15
N ARG A 106 -6.46 7.57 1.14
CA ARG A 106 -5.74 8.22 0.05
C ARG A 106 -6.39 9.56 -0.27
N CYS A 107 -5.59 10.59 -0.39
CA CYS A 107 -6.04 11.87 -0.93
C CYS A 107 -5.45 12.06 -2.33
N ALA A 108 -6.32 12.33 -3.29
CA ALA A 108 -5.93 12.61 -4.67
C ALA A 108 -6.42 13.99 -5.11
N LEU A 109 -5.61 14.67 -5.92
CA LEU A 109 -6.01 15.86 -6.65
C LEU A 109 -6.57 15.42 -8.00
N VAL A 110 -7.78 15.81 -8.30
CA VAL A 110 -8.49 15.44 -9.53
C VAL A 110 -9.01 16.67 -10.30
N PRO A 111 -9.18 16.58 -11.62
CA PRO A 111 -9.88 17.63 -12.36
C PRO A 111 -11.32 17.77 -11.88
N ALA A 112 -11.85 18.98 -11.88
CA ALA A 112 -13.24 19.29 -11.60
C ALA A 112 -13.88 20.01 -12.79
N HIS A 113 -15.19 19.81 -12.96
CA HIS A 113 -15.89 20.42 -14.09
C HIS A 113 -16.20 21.92 -13.93
N GLY A 114 -16.04 22.49 -12.75
CA GLY A 114 -16.21 23.92 -12.49
C GLY A 114 -17.65 24.44 -12.49
N THR A 115 -18.63 23.60 -12.74
CA THR A 115 -20.06 23.99 -12.90
C THR A 115 -20.95 23.58 -11.74
N GLY A 116 -20.40 22.90 -10.76
CA GLY A 116 -21.11 22.43 -9.55
C GLY A 116 -20.88 23.34 -8.34
N PRO A 117 -21.64 23.11 -7.25
CA PRO A 117 -21.40 23.82 -5.98
C PRO A 117 -19.97 23.51 -5.48
N GLU A 118 -19.39 24.49 -4.80
CA GLU A 118 -18.07 24.33 -4.21
C GLU A 118 -18.10 23.24 -3.13
N ALA A 119 -17.20 22.29 -3.25
CA ALA A 119 -17.04 21.24 -2.24
C ALA A 119 -16.13 21.75 -1.11
N THR A 120 -16.62 21.69 0.13
CA THR A 120 -15.99 22.32 1.30
C THR A 120 -15.68 21.36 2.43
N ASP A 121 -15.76 20.03 2.19
CA ASP A 121 -15.49 19.06 3.24
C ASP A 121 -14.12 19.23 3.85
N GLU A 122 -14.02 18.99 5.14
CA GLU A 122 -12.73 18.95 5.81
C GLU A 122 -11.98 17.68 5.39
N ILE A 123 -10.76 17.87 4.87
CA ILE A 123 -9.88 16.78 4.48
C ILE A 123 -8.71 16.75 5.43
N PRO A 124 -8.51 15.65 6.18
CA PRO A 124 -7.41 15.54 7.11
C PRO A 124 -6.05 15.63 6.40
N GLY A 125 -5.03 16.09 7.12
CA GLY A 125 -3.66 16.12 6.61
C GLY A 125 -3.03 14.72 6.46
N PRO A 126 -1.80 14.65 5.93
CA PRO A 126 -1.11 13.38 5.70
C PRO A 126 -0.72 12.64 6.99
N SER A 127 -0.58 13.35 8.09
CA SER A 127 -0.22 12.75 9.38
C SER A 127 -1.38 11.94 9.94
N ASP A 128 -1.10 10.72 10.36
CA ASP A 128 -2.04 9.90 11.13
C ASP A 128 -1.73 10.09 12.62
N PRO A 129 -2.58 10.80 13.38
CA PRO A 129 -2.38 10.96 14.81
C PRO A 129 -2.72 9.70 15.59
N THR A 130 -3.33 8.69 14.96
CA THR A 130 -3.72 7.47 15.64
C THR A 130 -2.46 6.69 16.02
N PRO A 131 -2.19 6.42 17.28
CA PRO A 131 -1.09 5.56 17.68
C PRO A 131 -1.19 4.21 16.96
N LEU A 132 -0.07 3.67 16.54
CA LEU A 132 -0.05 2.29 16.09
C LEU A 132 -0.55 1.42 17.24
N PRO A 133 -1.50 0.50 17.00
CA PRO A 133 -1.89 -0.44 18.03
C PRO A 133 -0.67 -1.24 18.46
N ASP A 134 -0.64 -1.67 19.72
CA ASP A 134 0.35 -2.67 20.14
C ASP A 134 0.13 -3.92 19.28
N LEU A 135 1.08 -4.19 18.41
CA LEU A 135 1.02 -5.33 17.51
C LEU A 135 1.57 -6.61 18.14
N VAL A 136 2.24 -6.49 19.27
CA VAL A 136 2.86 -7.65 19.95
C VAL A 136 1.85 -8.76 20.24
N PRO A 137 0.63 -8.47 20.77
CA PRO A 137 -0.38 -9.50 20.99
C PRO A 137 -0.93 -10.13 19.70
N LEU A 138 -0.72 -9.49 18.55
CA LEU A 138 -1.19 -9.98 17.24
C LEU A 138 -0.13 -10.79 16.51
N LEU A 139 1.12 -10.77 17.01
CA LEU A 139 2.18 -11.60 16.43
C LEU A 139 1.92 -13.05 16.82
N PRO A 140 1.93 -13.97 15.84
CA PRO A 140 1.96 -15.40 16.17
C PRO A 140 3.17 -15.70 17.06
N THR A 141 3.06 -16.73 17.89
CA THR A 141 4.21 -17.24 18.63
C THR A 141 5.15 -17.93 17.65
N TRP A 142 5.92 -17.15 16.92
CA TRP A 142 6.91 -17.67 15.99
C TRP A 142 8.21 -17.96 16.73
N ASP A 143 8.90 -19.02 16.33
CA ASP A 143 10.30 -19.16 16.66
C ASP A 143 11.10 -18.14 15.84
N LEU A 144 11.57 -17.09 16.50
CA LEU A 144 12.34 -16.02 15.87
C LEU A 144 13.84 -16.31 15.83
N ALA A 145 14.31 -17.36 16.51
CA ALA A 145 15.74 -17.71 16.55
C ALA A 145 16.37 -17.85 15.15
N PRO A 146 15.67 -18.42 14.11
CA PRO A 146 16.21 -18.46 12.76
C PRO A 146 16.37 -17.08 12.09
N LEU A 147 15.71 -16.03 12.62
CA LEU A 147 15.78 -14.66 12.12
C LEU A 147 16.83 -13.80 12.83
N GLU A 148 17.40 -14.31 13.93
CA GLU A 148 18.42 -13.59 14.66
C GLU A 148 19.69 -13.47 13.82
N ARG A 149 20.06 -12.23 13.53
CA ARG A 149 21.38 -11.91 12.97
C ARG A 149 22.31 -11.56 14.11
N THR A 150 23.35 -12.34 14.24
CA THR A 150 24.37 -12.15 15.29
C THR A 150 25.25 -10.91 15.05
N GLU A 151 25.29 -10.38 13.84
CA GLU A 151 26.12 -9.21 13.51
C GLU A 151 25.43 -8.27 12.54
N TRP A 152 25.17 -7.06 13.01
CA TRP A 152 24.85 -5.91 12.16
C TRP A 152 26.08 -4.99 12.14
N PRO A 153 26.84 -4.93 11.04
CA PRO A 153 27.98 -4.01 10.97
C PRO A 153 27.46 -2.57 10.97
N ALA A 154 27.58 -1.91 12.11
CA ALA A 154 27.22 -0.51 12.24
C ALA A 154 28.16 0.34 11.36
N GLY A 155 27.59 1.18 10.50
CA GLY A 155 28.34 2.09 9.64
C GLY A 155 28.79 1.51 8.29
N GLU A 156 28.52 0.25 7.98
CA GLU A 156 28.73 -0.28 6.65
C GLU A 156 27.61 0.15 5.67
N THR A 157 28.01 0.70 4.54
CA THR A 157 27.11 0.87 3.40
C THR A 157 27.24 -0.34 2.50
N ARG A 158 26.23 -1.17 2.41
CA ARG A 158 26.17 -2.24 1.40
C ARG A 158 25.44 -1.71 0.17
N VAL A 159 26.11 -1.80 -0.97
CA VAL A 159 25.45 -1.61 -2.26
C VAL A 159 24.87 -2.95 -2.67
N ASP A 160 23.54 -3.01 -2.84
CA ASP A 160 22.90 -4.21 -3.33
C ASP A 160 23.40 -4.51 -4.75
N PRO A 161 23.98 -5.70 -5.01
CA PRO A 161 24.43 -6.07 -6.34
C PRO A 161 23.27 -6.37 -7.31
N LEU A 162 22.05 -6.53 -6.83
CA LEU A 162 20.87 -6.70 -7.66
C LEU A 162 20.54 -5.36 -8.34
N ARG A 163 21.08 -5.19 -9.53
CA ARG A 163 20.65 -4.13 -10.44
C ARG A 163 19.43 -4.62 -11.18
N ASP A 164 18.24 -4.21 -10.74
CA ASP A 164 17.06 -4.35 -11.58
C ASP A 164 17.20 -3.42 -12.78
N HIS A 165 17.49 -4.02 -13.91
CA HIS A 165 17.43 -3.33 -15.18
C HIS A 165 15.96 -3.27 -15.60
N VAL A 166 15.32 -2.14 -15.39
CA VAL A 166 14.02 -1.86 -16.02
C VAL A 166 14.32 -1.52 -17.47
N ASP A 167 14.18 -2.50 -18.35
CA ASP A 167 14.25 -2.26 -19.78
C ASP A 167 12.92 -1.67 -20.26
N LEU A 168 12.89 -0.34 -20.37
CA LEU A 168 11.73 0.40 -20.88
C LEU A 168 11.47 0.16 -22.38
N ALA A 169 12.38 -0.52 -23.07
CA ALA A 169 12.26 -0.86 -24.49
C ALA A 169 11.66 -2.25 -24.71
N ALA A 170 11.48 -3.06 -23.67
CA ALA A 170 10.83 -4.36 -23.83
C ALA A 170 9.35 -4.15 -24.19
N PRO A 171 8.89 -4.59 -25.37
CA PRO A 171 7.47 -4.52 -25.70
C PRO A 171 6.70 -5.39 -24.72
N PHE A 172 5.61 -4.88 -24.20
CA PHE A 172 4.64 -5.67 -23.46
C PHE A 172 4.11 -6.75 -24.43
N ALA A 173 4.57 -7.98 -24.27
CA ALA A 173 4.10 -9.14 -24.99
C ALA A 173 2.82 -9.69 -24.34
#